data_16f59cbb3550b8c3f1d10b8efcd40324
#
_entry.id   16f59cbb3550b8c3f1d10b8efcd40324
#
_cell.length_a   1.000
_cell.length_b   1.000
_cell.length_c   1.000
_cell.angle_alpha   90.00
_cell.angle_beta   90.00
_cell.angle_gamma   90.00
#
_symmetry.space_group_name_H-M   'P 1'
#
loop_
_entity.id
_entity.type
_entity.pdbx_description
1 polymer ?
#
loop_
_entity_poly.entity_id
_entity_poly.type
_entity_poly.pdbx_seq_one_letter_code
_entity_poly.pdbx_strand_id
1 'polypeptide(L)'
;LTLEQFEAGKTGLDETAARRARYVIEENRRTLDAAEALRRNDVPALSRLMAESHAGMRDGFEITHPAVDTLVELVHEIIGEQGGVRMTGGGFGGCIVALLPHHLVEPVKQHLAANYQARTGLKEEVFVCTAHEGASVAKEAV
;
A
#
# COMPACT_ATOMS: atom_id res chain seq x y z
N LEU A 1 -0.75 -13.62 -17.58
CA LEU A 1 -1.74 -12.85 -18.34
C LEU A 1 -1.33 -11.38 -18.36
N THR A 2 -1.22 -10.78 -19.53
CA THR A 2 -0.97 -9.33 -19.69
C THR A 2 -2.30 -8.57 -19.71
N LEU A 3 -2.24 -7.25 -19.47
CA LEU A 3 -3.41 -6.39 -19.57
C LEU A 3 -4.00 -6.41 -20.99
N GLU A 4 -3.16 -6.42 -22.02
CA GLU A 4 -3.58 -6.52 -23.43
C GLU A 4 -4.33 -7.82 -23.72
N GLN A 5 -3.81 -8.97 -23.26
CA GLN A 5 -4.47 -10.27 -23.39
C GLN A 5 -5.82 -10.30 -22.65
N PHE A 6 -5.88 -9.65 -21.48
CA PHE A 6 -7.12 -9.53 -20.72
C PHE A 6 -8.14 -8.67 -21.45
N GLU A 7 -7.75 -7.50 -21.95
CA GLU A 7 -8.65 -6.61 -22.71
C GLU A 7 -9.23 -7.29 -23.95
N ALA A 8 -8.40 -8.07 -24.67
CA ALA A 8 -8.85 -8.82 -25.84
C ALA A 8 -9.81 -9.97 -25.50
N GLY A 9 -9.69 -10.55 -24.30
CA GLY A 9 -10.44 -11.75 -23.89
C GLY A 9 -11.56 -11.53 -22.88
N LYS A 10 -11.77 -10.32 -22.37
CA LYS A 10 -12.74 -10.03 -21.28
C LYS A 10 -14.22 -10.10 -21.68
N THR A 11 -14.52 -10.33 -22.96
CA THR A 11 -15.89 -10.41 -23.47
C THR A 11 -16.68 -11.49 -22.72
N GLY A 12 -17.82 -11.12 -22.14
CA GLY A 12 -18.68 -12.04 -21.38
C GLY A 12 -18.43 -12.04 -19.86
N LEU A 13 -17.43 -11.31 -19.37
CA LEU A 13 -17.32 -11.05 -17.94
C LEU A 13 -18.31 -9.96 -17.51
N ASP A 14 -18.87 -10.10 -16.32
CA ASP A 14 -19.59 -9.00 -15.69
C ASP A 14 -18.62 -7.86 -15.31
N GLU A 15 -19.15 -6.67 -15.14
CA GLU A 15 -18.36 -5.45 -14.91
C GLU A 15 -17.49 -5.56 -13.63
N THR A 16 -18.04 -6.14 -12.57
CA THR A 16 -17.32 -6.29 -11.30
C THR A 16 -16.17 -7.29 -11.45
N ALA A 17 -16.42 -8.43 -12.07
CA ALA A 17 -15.38 -9.43 -12.33
C ALA A 17 -14.28 -8.87 -13.23
N ALA A 18 -14.65 -8.13 -14.28
CA ALA A 18 -13.70 -7.49 -15.18
C ALA A 18 -12.84 -6.44 -14.46
N ARG A 19 -13.44 -5.60 -13.62
CA ARG A 19 -12.72 -4.58 -12.83
C ARG A 19 -11.74 -5.21 -11.83
N ARG A 20 -12.19 -6.23 -11.10
CA ARG A 20 -11.33 -6.93 -10.12
C ARG A 20 -10.21 -7.71 -10.79
N ALA A 21 -10.47 -8.37 -11.91
CA ALA A 21 -9.45 -9.07 -12.68
C ALA A 21 -8.39 -8.08 -13.22
N ARG A 22 -8.81 -6.94 -13.75
CA ARG A 22 -7.91 -5.87 -14.18
C ARG A 22 -6.99 -5.45 -13.04
N TYR A 23 -7.55 -5.15 -11.86
CA TYR A 23 -6.75 -4.77 -10.70
C TYR A 23 -5.66 -5.80 -10.38
N VAL A 24 -6.00 -7.11 -10.35
CA VAL A 24 -5.02 -8.17 -10.07
C VAL A 24 -3.88 -8.19 -11.09
N ILE A 25 -4.21 -8.02 -12.38
CA ILE A 25 -3.20 -8.00 -13.45
C ILE A 25 -2.28 -6.78 -13.31
N GLU A 26 -2.84 -5.61 -13.05
CA GLU A 26 -2.09 -4.38 -12.83
C GLU A 26 -1.23 -4.46 -11.57
N GLU A 27 -1.74 -5.03 -10.47
CA GLU A 27 -1.00 -5.18 -9.21
C GLU A 27 0.18 -6.14 -9.35
N ASN A 28 0.04 -7.23 -10.12
CA ASN A 28 1.16 -8.10 -10.45
C ASN A 28 2.27 -7.34 -11.18
N ARG A 29 1.93 -6.46 -12.11
CA ARG A 29 2.91 -5.62 -12.79
C ARG A 29 3.55 -4.61 -11.84
N ARG A 30 2.74 -3.91 -11.04
CA ARG A 30 3.24 -2.95 -10.02
C ARG A 30 4.24 -3.59 -9.06
N THR A 31 4.01 -4.84 -8.66
CA THR A 31 4.94 -5.58 -7.79
C THR A 31 6.33 -5.74 -8.43
N LEU A 32 6.39 -6.06 -9.71
CA LEU A 32 7.66 -6.18 -10.43
C LEU A 32 8.34 -4.82 -10.60
N ASP A 33 7.56 -3.80 -10.95
CA ASP A 33 8.05 -2.43 -11.12
C ASP A 33 8.55 -1.85 -9.78
N ALA A 34 7.90 -2.16 -8.66
CA ALA A 34 8.34 -1.78 -7.31
C ALA A 34 9.65 -2.48 -6.92
N ALA A 35 9.82 -3.75 -7.25
CA ALA A 35 11.08 -4.46 -7.03
C ALA A 35 12.23 -3.83 -7.82
N GLU A 36 11.97 -3.35 -9.03
CA GLU A 36 12.97 -2.66 -9.84
C GLU A 36 13.27 -1.26 -9.31
N ALA A 37 12.24 -0.51 -8.86
CA ALA A 37 12.42 0.79 -8.21
C ALA A 37 13.28 0.67 -6.95
N LEU A 38 13.03 -0.36 -6.12
CA LEU A 38 13.86 -0.65 -4.94
C LEU A 38 15.33 -0.92 -5.30
N ARG A 39 15.61 -1.73 -6.33
CA ARG A 39 16.99 -2.00 -6.77
C ARG A 39 17.73 -0.75 -7.22
N ARG A 40 17.01 0.22 -7.79
CA ARG A 40 17.55 1.50 -8.26
C ARG A 40 17.57 2.59 -7.20
N ASN A 41 17.03 2.30 -6.01
CA ASN A 41 16.79 3.29 -4.96
C ASN A 41 15.95 4.48 -5.47
N ASP A 42 14.96 4.19 -6.35
CA ASP A 42 14.06 5.19 -6.94
C ASP A 42 12.85 5.39 -6.03
N VAL A 43 13.03 6.21 -5.01
CA VAL A 43 11.99 6.48 -4.02
C VAL A 43 10.76 7.16 -4.63
N PRO A 44 10.87 8.14 -5.54
CA PRO A 44 9.70 8.72 -6.19
C PRO A 44 8.87 7.72 -6.99
N ALA A 45 9.53 6.81 -7.74
CA ALA A 45 8.82 5.74 -8.44
C ALA A 45 8.09 4.80 -7.47
N LEU A 46 8.75 4.42 -6.37
CA LEU A 46 8.14 3.58 -5.35
C LEU A 46 6.95 4.26 -4.66
N SER A 47 7.06 5.55 -4.35
CA SER A 47 5.96 6.37 -3.81
C SER A 47 4.73 6.31 -4.70
N ARG A 48 4.91 6.58 -6.00
CA ARG A 48 3.83 6.51 -6.99
C ARG A 48 3.20 5.12 -7.08
N LEU A 49 4.03 4.06 -7.17
CA LEU A 49 3.55 2.68 -7.27
C LEU A 49 2.76 2.25 -6.03
N MET A 50 3.16 2.68 -4.84
CA MET A 50 2.42 2.41 -3.60
C MET A 50 1.08 3.16 -3.57
N ALA A 51 1.04 4.41 -4.02
CA ALA A 51 -0.19 5.19 -4.13
C ALA A 51 -1.17 4.58 -5.15
N GLU A 52 -0.68 4.17 -6.33
CA GLU A 52 -1.48 3.48 -7.35
C GLU A 52 -2.01 2.14 -6.84
N SER A 53 -1.21 1.39 -6.09
CA SER A 53 -1.63 0.14 -5.46
C SER A 53 -2.77 0.37 -4.46
N HIS A 54 -2.65 1.39 -3.59
CA HIS A 54 -3.72 1.73 -2.64
C HIS A 54 -5.00 2.17 -3.33
N ALA A 55 -4.91 3.04 -4.33
CA ALA A 55 -6.04 3.44 -5.15
C ALA A 55 -6.71 2.25 -5.85
N GLY A 56 -5.91 1.33 -6.38
CA GLY A 56 -6.42 0.09 -6.99
C GLY A 56 -7.16 -0.81 -5.99
N MET A 57 -6.67 -0.91 -4.75
CA MET A 57 -7.36 -1.64 -3.68
C MET A 57 -8.68 -0.98 -3.30
N ARG A 58 -8.72 0.36 -3.26
CA ARG A 58 -9.92 1.12 -2.92
C ARG A 58 -10.95 1.09 -4.04
N ASP A 59 -10.57 1.46 -5.25
CA ASP A 59 -11.48 1.79 -6.34
C ASP A 59 -11.70 0.59 -7.30
N GLY A 60 -10.70 -0.26 -7.47
CA GLY A 60 -10.72 -1.41 -8.38
C GLY A 60 -11.17 -2.70 -7.71
N PHE A 61 -10.57 -3.04 -6.58
CA PHE A 61 -10.85 -4.27 -5.85
C PHE A 61 -11.88 -4.08 -4.73
N GLU A 62 -12.04 -2.85 -4.22
CA GLU A 62 -13.03 -2.46 -3.19
C GLU A 62 -12.83 -3.19 -1.86
N ILE A 63 -11.58 -3.26 -1.39
CA ILE A 63 -11.22 -3.97 -0.15
C ILE A 63 -10.68 -3.06 0.95
N THR A 64 -10.64 -1.75 0.74
CA THR A 64 -10.22 -0.82 1.78
C THR A 64 -11.36 -0.51 2.75
N HIS A 65 -11.04 0.24 3.79
CA HIS A 65 -11.99 0.76 4.76
C HIS A 65 -11.72 2.26 4.96
N PRO A 66 -12.74 3.12 5.12
CA PRO A 66 -12.54 4.58 5.22
C PRO A 66 -11.53 5.01 6.28
N ALA A 67 -11.45 4.30 7.41
CA ALA A 67 -10.47 4.60 8.44
C ALA A 67 -9.02 4.29 7.97
N VAL A 68 -8.83 3.26 7.14
CA VAL A 68 -7.54 2.92 6.54
C VAL A 68 -7.17 3.94 5.46
N ASP A 69 -8.14 4.35 4.64
CA ASP A 69 -7.94 5.39 3.63
C ASP A 69 -7.51 6.70 4.28
N THR A 70 -8.16 7.07 5.41
CA THR A 70 -7.77 8.23 6.22
C THR A 70 -6.33 8.12 6.77
N LEU A 71 -5.89 6.93 7.20
CA LEU A 71 -4.49 6.73 7.62
C LEU A 71 -3.50 6.99 6.46
N VAL A 72 -3.82 6.46 5.29
CA VAL A 72 -2.99 6.65 4.08
C VAL A 72 -2.91 8.13 3.70
N GLU A 73 -4.05 8.84 3.70
CA GLU A 73 -4.11 10.27 3.43
C GLU A 73 -3.23 11.06 4.40
N LEU A 74 -3.41 10.88 5.71
CA LEU A 74 -2.66 11.60 6.74
C LEU A 74 -1.16 11.34 6.66
N VAL A 75 -0.74 10.11 6.40
CA VAL A 75 0.69 9.82 6.21
C VAL A 75 1.21 10.50 4.95
N HIS A 76 0.46 10.42 3.84
CA HIS A 76 0.87 11.02 2.57
C HIS A 76 0.98 12.56 2.64
N GLU A 77 0.13 13.23 3.43
CA GLU A 77 0.20 14.68 3.68
C GLU A 77 1.58 15.12 4.22
N ILE A 78 2.26 14.26 4.97
CA ILE A 78 3.58 14.55 5.55
C ILE A 78 4.73 14.07 4.66
N ILE A 79 4.62 12.87 4.11
CA ILE A 79 5.76 12.26 3.38
C ILE A 79 5.85 12.70 1.92
N GLY A 80 4.73 13.05 1.29
CA GLY A 80 4.69 13.37 -0.14
C GLY A 80 5.39 12.31 -0.99
N GLU A 81 6.26 12.75 -1.89
CA GLU A 81 7.07 11.88 -2.75
C GLU A 81 8.37 11.36 -2.10
N GLN A 82 8.64 11.74 -0.85
CA GLN A 82 9.83 11.28 -0.11
C GLN A 82 9.70 9.85 0.42
N GLY A 83 8.56 9.22 0.22
CA GLY A 83 8.26 7.87 0.66
C GLY A 83 6.99 7.35 0.02
N GLY A 84 6.52 6.20 0.45
CA GLY A 84 5.27 5.61 -0.04
C GLY A 84 4.45 5.05 1.11
N VAL A 85 3.13 5.01 0.91
CA VAL A 85 2.19 4.46 1.88
C VAL A 85 1.05 3.75 1.17
N ARG A 86 0.62 2.62 1.71
CA ARG A 86 -0.53 1.85 1.21
C ARG A 86 -1.11 0.95 2.30
N MET A 87 -2.34 0.52 2.10
CA MET A 87 -2.90 -0.58 2.89
C MET A 87 -2.12 -1.87 2.70
N THR A 88 -2.07 -2.70 3.73
CA THR A 88 -1.51 -4.07 3.69
C THR A 88 -2.41 -5.04 4.44
N GLY A 89 -2.29 -6.34 4.09
CA GLY A 89 -3.11 -7.41 4.65
C GLY A 89 -4.33 -7.76 3.78
N GLY A 90 -5.32 -8.42 4.37
CA GLY A 90 -6.49 -8.97 3.67
C GLY A 90 -7.56 -7.95 3.28
N GLY A 91 -7.44 -6.71 3.70
CA GLY A 91 -8.46 -5.68 3.47
C GLY A 91 -9.58 -5.64 4.50
N PHE A 92 -10.61 -4.82 4.25
CA PHE A 92 -11.79 -4.59 5.11
C PHE A 92 -11.47 -4.03 6.50
N GLY A 93 -10.34 -3.39 6.65
CA GLY A 93 -9.71 -2.87 7.85
C GLY A 93 -8.23 -3.21 7.86
N GLY A 94 -7.62 -3.28 9.04
CA GLY A 94 -6.23 -3.71 9.19
C GLY A 94 -5.22 -2.58 9.25
N CYS A 95 -4.10 -2.76 8.59
CA CYS A 95 -2.94 -1.90 8.71
C CYS A 95 -2.56 -1.20 7.41
N ILE A 96 -1.78 -0.15 7.54
CA ILE A 96 -0.99 0.40 6.44
C ILE A 96 0.47 0.03 6.62
N VAL A 97 1.22 0.06 5.54
CA VAL A 97 2.68 0.08 5.55
C VAL A 97 3.14 1.39 4.92
N ALA A 98 4.05 2.07 5.60
CA ALA A 98 4.69 3.29 5.11
C ALA A 98 6.20 3.11 5.06
N LEU A 99 6.80 3.46 3.93
CA LEU A 99 8.23 3.57 3.75
C LEU A 99 8.58 5.05 3.68
N LEU A 100 9.41 5.53 4.59
CA LEU A 100 9.75 6.95 4.70
C LEU A 100 11.13 7.17 5.29
N PRO A 101 11.78 8.32 5.03
CA PRO A 101 13.03 8.70 5.68
C PRO A 101 12.86 8.83 7.19
N HIS A 102 13.88 8.46 7.94
CA HIS A 102 13.85 8.46 9.42
C HIS A 102 13.43 9.81 10.03
N HIS A 103 13.84 10.93 9.42
CA HIS A 103 13.50 12.27 9.91
C HIS A 103 12.00 12.62 9.81
N LEU A 104 11.22 11.89 9.00
CA LEU A 104 9.77 12.07 8.87
C LEU A 104 8.96 11.18 9.82
N VAL A 105 9.59 10.26 10.55
CA VAL A 105 8.88 9.34 11.47
C VAL A 105 8.13 10.11 12.56
N GLU A 106 8.81 11.00 13.27
CA GLU A 106 8.16 11.77 14.35
C GLU A 106 7.12 12.78 13.82
N PRO A 107 7.37 13.53 12.73
CA PRO A 107 6.32 14.33 12.10
C PRO A 107 5.05 13.54 11.72
N VAL A 108 5.20 12.34 11.13
CA VAL A 108 4.06 11.48 10.80
C VAL A 108 3.31 11.03 12.06
N LYS A 109 4.00 10.56 13.09
CA LYS A 109 3.37 10.16 14.35
C LYS A 109 2.59 11.29 15.00
N GLN A 110 3.17 12.49 15.06
CA GLN A 110 2.50 13.66 15.62
C GLN A 110 1.26 14.05 14.81
N HIS A 111 1.36 14.00 13.48
CA HIS A 111 0.24 14.30 12.60
C HIS A 111 -0.90 13.29 12.74
N LEU A 112 -0.59 12.01 12.82
CA LEU A 112 -1.57 10.95 13.07
C LEU A 112 -2.25 11.14 14.43
N ALA A 113 -1.49 11.32 15.50
CA ALA A 113 -2.02 11.52 16.84
C ALA A 113 -2.93 12.75 16.96
N ALA A 114 -2.65 13.81 16.20
CA ALA A 114 -3.46 15.03 16.20
C ALA A 114 -4.76 14.90 15.40
N ASN A 115 -4.82 14.05 14.37
CA ASN A 115 -5.88 14.10 13.37
C ASN A 115 -6.69 12.79 13.23
N TYR A 116 -6.06 11.63 13.43
CA TYR A 116 -6.69 10.36 13.07
C TYR A 116 -7.94 10.05 13.91
N GLN A 117 -7.82 10.19 15.24
CA GLN A 117 -8.95 9.93 16.13
C GLN A 117 -10.11 10.92 15.90
N ALA A 118 -9.79 12.17 15.61
CA ALA A 118 -10.79 13.20 15.32
C ALA A 118 -11.57 12.89 14.02
N ARG A 119 -10.90 12.32 13.02
CA ARG A 119 -11.50 12.01 11.70
C ARG A 119 -12.22 10.66 11.67
N THR A 120 -11.79 9.68 12.49
CA THR A 120 -12.27 8.29 12.38
C THR A 120 -12.98 7.77 13.64
N GLY A 121 -12.78 8.41 14.79
CA GLY A 121 -13.19 7.90 16.10
C GLY A 121 -12.31 6.78 16.65
N LEU A 122 -11.30 6.33 15.89
CA LEU A 122 -10.38 5.26 16.26
C LEU A 122 -9.04 5.85 16.72
N LYS A 123 -8.35 5.12 17.59
CA LYS A 123 -6.99 5.47 17.99
C LYS A 123 -5.99 4.73 17.11
N GLU A 124 -4.97 5.43 16.65
CA GLU A 124 -3.87 4.87 15.90
C GLU A 124 -2.91 4.08 16.80
N GLU A 125 -2.26 3.09 16.23
CA GLU A 125 -1.14 2.38 16.82
C GLU A 125 -0.01 2.35 15.80
N VAL A 126 1.18 2.83 16.18
CA VAL A 126 2.31 3.02 15.25
C VAL A 126 3.51 2.19 15.69
N PHE A 127 3.94 1.29 14.83
CA PHE A 127 5.16 0.49 14.99
C PHE A 127 6.22 1.01 14.04
N VAL A 128 7.38 1.38 14.59
CA VAL A 128 8.54 1.80 13.79
C VAL A 128 9.47 0.61 13.64
N CYS A 129 9.69 0.19 12.40
CA CYS A 129 10.54 -0.94 12.06
C CYS A 129 11.60 -0.51 11.05
N THR A 130 12.70 -1.24 11.01
CA THR A 130 13.72 -1.14 9.95
C THR A 130 13.76 -2.44 9.16
N ALA A 131 14.16 -2.37 7.88
CA ALA A 131 14.38 -3.55 7.08
C ALA A 131 15.46 -4.45 7.70
N HIS A 132 15.22 -5.74 7.72
CA HIS A 132 16.13 -6.77 8.24
C HIS A 132 16.26 -7.91 7.22
N GLU A 133 16.91 -9.03 7.61
CA GLU A 133 17.23 -10.15 6.71
C GLU A 133 16.01 -10.86 6.09
N GLY A 134 14.79 -10.50 6.52
CA GLY A 134 13.57 -11.11 6.02
C GLY A 134 13.24 -12.45 6.70
N ALA A 135 12.37 -13.22 6.07
CA ALA A 135 11.94 -14.51 6.60
C ALA A 135 13.09 -15.53 6.55
N SER A 136 13.26 -16.27 7.63
CA SER A 136 14.26 -17.34 7.73
C SER A 136 13.67 -18.57 8.41
N VAL A 137 14.31 -19.73 8.22
CA VAL A 137 13.94 -20.94 8.95
C VAL A 137 14.50 -20.84 10.37
N ALA A 138 13.63 -20.89 11.37
CA ALA A 138 14.05 -21.01 12.75
C ALA A 138 14.75 -22.36 12.93
N LYS A 139 16.02 -22.33 13.39
CA LYS A 139 16.70 -23.59 13.79
C LYS A 139 16.06 -24.03 15.09
N GLU A 140 15.64 -25.29 15.16
CA GLU A 140 15.27 -25.88 16.44
C GLU A 140 16.48 -25.80 17.38
N ALA A 141 16.24 -25.29 18.59
CA ALA A 141 17.24 -25.36 19.65
C ALA A 141 17.40 -26.85 20.05
N VAL A 142 18.58 -27.40 19.76
CA VAL A 142 18.98 -28.75 20.20
C VAL A 142 19.31 -28.69 21.68
#